data_720ec5006a879de4f7cddac37571a645
#
_entry.id   720ec5006a879de4f7cddac37571a645
#
_cell.length_a   1.000
_cell.length_b   1.000
_cell.length_c   1.000
_cell.angle_alpha   90.00
_cell.angle_beta   90.00
_cell.angle_gamma   90.00
#
_symmetry.space_group_name_H-M   'P 1'
#
loop_
_entity.id
_entity.type
_entity.pdbx_description
1 polymer ?
#
loop_
_entity_poly.entity_id
_entity_poly.type
_entity_poly.pdbx_seq_one_letter_code
_entity_poly.pdbx_strand_id
1 'polypeptide(L)'
;MEPAKPFVVIVDDIQENVRILHHALKDQPYSFAIAYSGTELLRILENHPVTLILLDVMLPDIDGFALAKKILSDNRFKEIPIIFLTARAEQEDRIRGFEAGGVDYVSKPFDSREILERVKTHVNLRLALEEQKRLNRELQAALDRVKKLEGIIPICSSCKKIRSDEGYWTQVERYISEHTGVMFSHSLCPDCASKLFPKDVLDETSK
;
A
#
# COMPACT_ATOMS: atom_id res chain seq x y z
N MET A 1 12.02 12.07 -4.31
CA MET A 1 11.90 11.04 -5.35
C MET A 1 10.65 11.38 -6.14
N GLU A 2 10.77 11.59 -7.46
CA GLU A 2 9.58 11.69 -8.29
C GLU A 2 8.76 10.40 -8.16
N PRO A 3 7.42 10.50 -8.04
CA PRO A 3 6.57 9.32 -8.01
C PRO A 3 6.77 8.52 -9.31
N ALA A 4 6.92 7.22 -9.19
CA ALA A 4 7.05 6.35 -10.36
C ALA A 4 5.83 6.52 -11.26
N LYS A 5 6.08 6.70 -12.58
CA LYS A 5 4.98 6.85 -13.55
C LYS A 5 4.14 5.58 -13.59
N PRO A 6 2.80 5.68 -13.66
CA PRO A 6 1.94 4.52 -13.84
C PRO A 6 2.37 3.71 -15.07
N PHE A 7 2.39 2.39 -14.93
CA PHE A 7 2.86 1.48 -15.97
C PHE A 7 1.67 0.75 -16.61
N VAL A 8 1.37 1.09 -17.87
CA VAL A 8 0.22 0.54 -18.61
C VAL A 8 0.73 -0.49 -19.62
N VAL A 9 0.13 -1.67 -19.63
CA VAL A 9 0.45 -2.71 -20.62
C VAL A 9 -0.68 -2.79 -21.65
N ILE A 10 -0.31 -2.75 -22.92
CA ILE A 10 -1.20 -2.93 -24.07
C ILE A 10 -0.96 -4.32 -24.62
N VAL A 11 -2.02 -5.13 -24.67
CA VAL A 11 -1.97 -6.53 -25.12
C VAL A 11 -2.94 -6.71 -26.28
N ASP A 12 -2.42 -6.81 -27.49
CA ASP A 12 -3.19 -7.05 -28.73
C ASP A 12 -2.23 -7.58 -29.79
N ASP A 13 -2.58 -8.64 -30.50
CA ASP A 13 -1.74 -9.24 -31.53
C ASP A 13 -1.70 -8.42 -32.83
N ILE A 14 -2.65 -7.51 -33.02
CA ILE A 14 -2.75 -6.65 -34.19
C ILE A 14 -1.98 -5.35 -33.94
N GLN A 15 -0.86 -5.18 -34.63
CA GLN A 15 0.01 -4.00 -34.48
C GLN A 15 -0.72 -2.64 -34.68
N GLU A 16 -1.73 -2.60 -35.57
CA GLU A 16 -2.49 -1.39 -35.82
C GLU A 16 -3.31 -0.98 -34.60
N ASN A 17 -3.93 -1.95 -33.90
CA ASN A 17 -4.64 -1.71 -32.64
C ASN A 17 -3.70 -1.13 -31.58
N VAL A 18 -2.52 -1.73 -31.45
CA VAL A 18 -1.48 -1.24 -30.51
C VAL A 18 -1.07 0.20 -30.82
N ARG A 19 -0.90 0.54 -32.10
CA ARG A 19 -0.55 1.92 -32.52
C ARG A 19 -1.64 2.91 -32.14
N ILE A 20 -2.91 2.58 -32.38
CA ILE A 20 -4.06 3.44 -32.05
C ILE A 20 -4.11 3.67 -30.53
N LEU A 21 -4.03 2.59 -29.74
CA LEU A 21 -4.06 2.65 -28.28
C LEU A 21 -2.90 3.46 -27.72
N HIS A 22 -1.68 3.19 -28.17
CA HIS A 22 -0.51 3.94 -27.76
C HIS A 22 -0.62 5.42 -28.14
N HIS A 23 -1.09 5.72 -29.38
CA HIS A 23 -1.28 7.11 -29.81
C HIS A 23 -2.30 7.86 -28.96
N ALA A 24 -3.39 7.22 -28.57
CA ALA A 24 -4.41 7.82 -27.70
C ALA A 24 -3.89 8.18 -26.30
N LEU A 25 -2.87 7.45 -25.82
CA LEU A 25 -2.36 7.56 -24.46
C LEU A 25 -0.98 8.22 -24.34
N LYS A 26 -0.25 8.43 -25.44
CA LYS A 26 1.17 8.87 -25.44
C LYS A 26 1.44 10.20 -24.74
N ASP A 27 0.46 11.11 -24.72
CA ASP A 27 0.59 12.43 -24.09
C ASP A 27 0.29 12.41 -22.59
N GLN A 28 -0.03 11.23 -22.04
CA GLN A 28 -0.23 11.03 -20.60
C GLN A 28 1.09 10.70 -19.91
N PRO A 29 1.21 10.99 -18.62
CA PRO A 29 2.42 10.70 -17.84
C PRO A 29 2.52 9.20 -17.48
N TYR A 30 2.33 8.32 -18.47
CA TYR A 30 2.41 6.88 -18.30
C TYR A 30 3.68 6.30 -18.91
N SER A 31 4.16 5.19 -18.36
CA SER A 31 5.11 4.30 -19.01
C SER A 31 4.33 3.15 -19.66
N PHE A 32 4.82 2.64 -20.80
CA PHE A 32 4.12 1.63 -21.57
C PHE A 32 4.98 0.39 -21.81
N ALA A 33 4.34 -0.77 -21.81
CA ALA A 33 4.84 -1.97 -22.46
C ALA A 33 3.79 -2.51 -23.43
N ILE A 34 4.25 -3.21 -24.44
CA ILE A 34 3.43 -3.85 -25.45
C ILE A 34 3.67 -5.34 -25.37
N ALA A 35 2.60 -6.11 -25.43
CA ALA A 35 2.63 -7.56 -25.56
C ALA A 35 1.75 -7.99 -26.74
N TYR A 36 2.23 -8.91 -27.54
CA TYR A 36 1.49 -9.45 -28.69
C TYR A 36 0.88 -10.83 -28.40
N SER A 37 1.03 -11.31 -27.15
CA SER A 37 0.51 -12.60 -26.69
C SER A 37 0.31 -12.60 -25.18
N GLY A 38 -0.50 -13.54 -24.68
CA GLY A 38 -0.66 -13.75 -23.25
C GLY A 38 0.64 -14.18 -22.56
N THR A 39 1.47 -14.95 -23.23
CA THR A 39 2.79 -15.36 -22.72
C THR A 39 3.71 -14.17 -22.50
N GLU A 40 3.72 -13.20 -23.42
CA GLU A 40 4.51 -11.96 -23.25
C GLU A 40 3.98 -11.10 -22.09
N LEU A 41 2.65 -10.96 -21.96
CA LEU A 41 2.04 -10.28 -20.83
C LEU A 41 2.50 -10.88 -19.49
N LEU A 42 2.47 -12.21 -19.35
CA LEU A 42 2.88 -12.87 -18.11
C LEU A 42 4.34 -12.57 -17.75
N ARG A 43 5.24 -12.51 -18.75
CA ARG A 43 6.65 -12.12 -18.53
C ARG A 43 6.79 -10.66 -18.08
N ILE A 44 5.98 -9.74 -18.63
CA ILE A 44 5.98 -8.34 -18.23
C ILE A 44 5.54 -8.21 -16.78
N LEU A 45 4.47 -8.92 -16.38
CA LEU A 45 3.94 -8.91 -15.02
C LEU A 45 4.95 -9.38 -13.97
N GLU A 46 5.82 -10.33 -14.33
CA GLU A 46 6.87 -10.82 -13.41
C GLU A 46 8.00 -9.81 -13.20
N ASN A 47 8.24 -8.92 -14.16
CA ASN A 47 9.40 -8.04 -14.15
C ASN A 47 9.07 -6.55 -13.89
N HIS A 48 7.80 -6.15 -13.94
CA HIS A 48 7.40 -4.75 -13.84
C HIS A 48 6.18 -4.55 -12.93
N PRO A 49 6.12 -3.46 -12.16
CA PRO A 49 4.95 -3.08 -11.37
C PRO A 49 3.86 -2.51 -12.27
N VAL A 50 3.01 -3.37 -12.81
CA VAL A 50 1.94 -2.98 -13.74
C VAL A 50 0.79 -2.29 -12.99
N THR A 51 0.36 -1.12 -13.49
CA THR A 51 -0.74 -0.34 -12.91
C THR A 51 -2.07 -0.64 -13.58
N LEU A 52 -2.09 -0.94 -14.87
CA LEU A 52 -3.29 -1.23 -15.66
C LEU A 52 -2.95 -2.10 -16.87
N ILE A 53 -3.87 -2.98 -17.27
CA ILE A 53 -3.77 -3.81 -18.47
C ILE A 53 -4.93 -3.48 -19.42
N LEU A 54 -4.61 -3.16 -20.68
CA LEU A 54 -5.53 -3.19 -21.80
C LEU A 54 -5.37 -4.53 -22.48
N LEU A 55 -6.39 -5.39 -22.45
CA LEU A 55 -6.28 -6.80 -22.85
C LEU A 55 -7.26 -7.14 -23.99
N ASP A 56 -6.72 -7.51 -25.14
CA ASP A 56 -7.58 -8.11 -26.17
C ASP A 56 -8.14 -9.45 -25.72
N VAL A 57 -9.40 -9.66 -26.02
CA VAL A 57 -10.08 -10.94 -25.77
C VAL A 57 -9.57 -12.03 -26.69
N MET A 58 -9.22 -11.68 -27.94
CA MET A 58 -8.79 -12.63 -28.97
C MET A 58 -7.27 -12.58 -29.14
N LEU A 59 -6.54 -13.39 -28.39
CA LEU A 59 -5.10 -13.54 -28.54
C LEU A 59 -4.74 -14.86 -29.22
N PRO A 60 -3.57 -14.97 -29.86
CA PRO A 60 -3.19 -16.16 -30.64
C PRO A 60 -2.91 -17.40 -29.80
N ASP A 61 -2.54 -17.23 -28.54
CA ASP A 61 -2.07 -18.30 -27.65
C ASP A 61 -3.05 -18.65 -26.53
N ILE A 62 -3.92 -17.71 -26.12
CA ILE A 62 -4.87 -17.92 -25.02
C ILE A 62 -6.07 -16.99 -25.16
N ASP A 63 -7.27 -17.45 -24.78
CA ASP A 63 -8.45 -16.59 -24.63
C ASP A 63 -8.20 -15.51 -23.53
N GLY A 64 -8.47 -14.24 -23.87
CA GLY A 64 -8.18 -13.11 -22.97
C GLY A 64 -8.95 -13.16 -21.65
N PHE A 65 -10.17 -13.71 -21.63
CA PHE A 65 -10.93 -13.90 -20.38
C PHE A 65 -10.29 -14.98 -19.49
N ALA A 66 -9.81 -16.09 -20.11
CA ALA A 66 -9.11 -17.13 -19.37
C ALA A 66 -7.78 -16.60 -18.81
N LEU A 67 -7.06 -15.78 -19.59
CA LEU A 67 -5.83 -15.12 -19.14
C LEU A 67 -6.09 -14.17 -17.97
N ALA A 68 -7.14 -13.35 -18.04
CA ALA A 68 -7.52 -12.44 -16.94
C ALA A 68 -7.82 -13.21 -15.65
N LYS A 69 -8.61 -14.28 -15.71
CA LYS A 69 -8.87 -15.15 -14.55
C LYS A 69 -7.59 -15.72 -13.96
N LYS A 70 -6.65 -16.16 -14.81
CA LYS A 70 -5.35 -16.68 -14.37
C LYS A 70 -4.53 -15.59 -13.65
N ILE A 71 -4.45 -14.37 -14.20
CA ILE A 71 -3.72 -13.23 -13.62
C ILE A 71 -4.35 -12.86 -12.27
N LEU A 72 -5.66 -12.68 -12.22
CA LEU A 72 -6.37 -12.22 -11.02
C LEU A 72 -6.46 -13.29 -9.92
N SER A 73 -6.22 -14.56 -10.24
CA SER A 73 -6.09 -15.63 -9.24
C SER A 73 -4.77 -15.59 -8.45
N ASP A 74 -3.74 -14.92 -9.00
CA ASP A 74 -2.47 -14.71 -8.29
C ASP A 74 -2.59 -13.50 -7.35
N ASN A 75 -2.28 -13.70 -6.07
CA ASN A 75 -2.32 -12.65 -5.05
C ASN A 75 -1.44 -11.44 -5.38
N ARG A 76 -0.40 -11.59 -6.18
CA ARG A 76 0.49 -10.51 -6.62
C ARG A 76 -0.19 -9.56 -7.61
N PHE A 77 -1.11 -10.07 -8.43
CA PHE A 77 -1.70 -9.35 -9.56
C PHE A 77 -3.20 -9.12 -9.45
N LYS A 78 -3.87 -9.71 -8.45
CA LYS A 78 -5.34 -9.68 -8.29
C LYS A 78 -5.97 -8.28 -8.24
N GLU A 79 -5.16 -7.26 -7.97
CA GLU A 79 -5.64 -5.88 -7.84
C GLU A 79 -5.35 -5.04 -9.08
N ILE A 80 -4.69 -5.61 -10.11
CA ILE A 80 -4.41 -4.88 -11.35
C ILE A 80 -5.71 -4.76 -12.14
N PRO A 81 -6.19 -3.55 -12.44
CA PRO A 81 -7.37 -3.37 -13.28
C PRO A 81 -7.10 -3.84 -14.70
N ILE A 82 -8.03 -4.64 -15.24
CA ILE A 82 -8.01 -5.14 -16.61
C ILE A 82 -9.18 -4.53 -17.36
N ILE A 83 -8.90 -3.80 -18.43
CA ILE A 83 -9.89 -3.29 -19.38
C ILE A 83 -9.84 -4.19 -20.62
N PHE A 84 -10.96 -4.85 -20.93
CA PHE A 84 -11.03 -5.69 -22.11
C PHE A 84 -11.23 -4.89 -23.40
N LEU A 85 -10.52 -5.31 -24.45
CA LEU A 85 -10.67 -4.82 -25.81
C LEU A 85 -11.46 -5.87 -26.59
N THR A 86 -12.64 -5.55 -27.08
CA THR A 86 -13.53 -6.53 -27.72
C THR A 86 -14.02 -6.05 -29.07
N ALA A 87 -14.12 -6.95 -30.04
CA ALA A 87 -14.73 -6.67 -31.36
C ALA A 87 -16.27 -6.64 -31.30
N ARG A 88 -16.87 -7.19 -30.26
CA ARG A 88 -18.33 -7.28 -30.09
C ARG A 88 -18.74 -6.70 -28.76
N ALA A 89 -19.64 -5.71 -28.83
CA ALA A 89 -20.33 -5.18 -27.67
C ALA A 89 -21.56 -6.04 -27.32
N GLU A 90 -21.56 -7.34 -27.61
CA GLU A 90 -22.65 -8.23 -27.28
C GLU A 90 -22.77 -8.35 -25.75
N GLN A 91 -23.97 -8.38 -25.26
CA GLN A 91 -24.26 -8.42 -23.84
C GLN A 91 -23.59 -9.61 -23.13
N GLU A 92 -23.44 -10.73 -23.83
CA GLU A 92 -22.81 -11.95 -23.34
C GLU A 92 -21.31 -11.76 -23.08
N ASP A 93 -20.58 -11.12 -24.01
CA ASP A 93 -19.13 -10.88 -23.84
C ASP A 93 -18.85 -9.89 -22.70
N ARG A 94 -19.73 -8.92 -22.48
CA ARG A 94 -19.64 -8.00 -21.33
C ARG A 94 -19.79 -8.74 -20.01
N ILE A 95 -20.80 -9.62 -19.92
CA ILE A 95 -21.03 -10.43 -18.71
C ILE A 95 -19.82 -11.32 -18.44
N ARG A 96 -19.31 -12.03 -19.47
CA ARG A 96 -18.11 -12.86 -19.36
C ARG A 96 -16.87 -12.07 -18.91
N GLY A 97 -16.71 -10.83 -19.41
CA GLY A 97 -15.62 -9.94 -19.00
C GLY A 97 -15.66 -9.59 -17.51
N PHE A 98 -16.83 -9.21 -16.98
CA PHE A 98 -16.99 -8.95 -15.55
C PHE A 98 -16.85 -10.23 -14.71
N GLU A 99 -17.38 -11.37 -15.16
CA GLU A 99 -17.15 -12.67 -14.50
C GLU A 99 -15.68 -13.11 -14.51
N ALA A 100 -14.91 -12.67 -15.51
CA ALA A 100 -13.47 -12.88 -15.56
C ALA A 100 -12.68 -11.93 -14.63
N GLY A 101 -13.37 -10.98 -13.99
CA GLY A 101 -12.78 -10.01 -13.07
C GLY A 101 -12.29 -8.72 -13.73
N GLY A 102 -12.61 -8.48 -15.00
CA GLY A 102 -12.33 -7.20 -15.66
C GLY A 102 -13.13 -6.06 -15.04
N VAL A 103 -12.52 -4.88 -15.00
CA VAL A 103 -13.15 -3.69 -14.42
C VAL A 103 -13.93 -2.87 -15.46
N ASP A 104 -13.60 -3.03 -16.74
CA ASP A 104 -14.23 -2.29 -17.83
C ASP A 104 -13.96 -2.98 -19.19
N TYR A 105 -14.57 -2.44 -20.27
CA TYR A 105 -14.35 -2.90 -21.64
C TYR A 105 -14.38 -1.71 -22.61
N VAL A 106 -13.70 -1.85 -23.76
CA VAL A 106 -13.72 -0.92 -24.89
C VAL A 106 -14.01 -1.70 -26.17
N SER A 107 -14.98 -1.23 -26.95
CA SER A 107 -15.33 -1.87 -28.21
C SER A 107 -14.41 -1.43 -29.35
N LYS A 108 -14.05 -2.37 -30.23
CA LYS A 108 -13.40 -2.06 -31.51
C LYS A 108 -14.50 -1.70 -32.55
N PRO A 109 -14.33 -0.68 -33.44
CA PRO A 109 -13.16 0.17 -33.57
C PRO A 109 -13.06 1.18 -32.43
N PHE A 110 -11.82 1.53 -32.02
CA PHE A 110 -11.54 2.33 -30.86
C PHE A 110 -11.84 3.82 -31.06
N ASP A 111 -12.56 4.43 -30.09
CA ASP A 111 -12.58 5.88 -29.92
C ASP A 111 -11.46 6.30 -28.95
N SER A 112 -10.54 7.15 -29.45
CA SER A 112 -9.37 7.59 -28.66
C SER A 112 -9.75 8.35 -27.39
N ARG A 113 -10.88 9.07 -27.38
CA ARG A 113 -11.35 9.80 -26.20
C ARG A 113 -11.92 8.84 -25.16
N GLU A 114 -12.68 7.84 -25.62
CA GLU A 114 -13.23 6.81 -24.72
C GLU A 114 -12.10 6.04 -24.03
N ILE A 115 -11.10 5.56 -24.79
CA ILE A 115 -9.92 4.88 -24.24
C ILE A 115 -9.24 5.75 -23.19
N LEU A 116 -8.96 7.00 -23.54
CA LEU A 116 -8.26 7.92 -22.65
C LEU A 116 -8.97 8.11 -21.32
N GLU A 117 -10.29 8.34 -21.34
CA GLU A 117 -11.05 8.60 -20.12
C GLU A 117 -11.20 7.32 -19.26
N ARG A 118 -11.37 6.16 -19.87
CA ARG A 118 -11.44 4.89 -19.13
C ARG A 118 -10.10 4.56 -18.47
N VAL A 119 -9.00 4.67 -19.22
CA VAL A 119 -7.66 4.43 -18.67
C VAL A 119 -7.34 5.40 -17.54
N LYS A 120 -7.61 6.70 -17.72
CA LYS A 120 -7.44 7.71 -16.65
C LYS A 120 -8.23 7.34 -15.39
N THR A 121 -9.50 6.99 -15.56
CA THR A 121 -10.37 6.64 -14.43
C THR A 121 -9.81 5.47 -13.63
N HIS A 122 -9.44 4.39 -14.31
CA HIS A 122 -8.98 3.18 -13.64
C HIS A 122 -7.56 3.30 -13.09
N VAL A 123 -6.66 4.04 -13.77
CA VAL A 123 -5.32 4.36 -13.25
C VAL A 123 -5.43 5.21 -11.98
N ASN A 124 -6.24 6.29 -12.01
CA ASN A 124 -6.41 7.15 -10.85
C ASN A 124 -7.05 6.41 -9.67
N LEU A 125 -8.05 5.56 -9.93
CA LEU A 125 -8.66 4.73 -8.89
C LEU A 125 -7.65 3.77 -8.27
N ARG A 126 -6.83 3.11 -9.09
CA ARG A 126 -5.77 2.20 -8.62
C ARG A 126 -4.78 2.93 -7.72
N LEU A 127 -4.27 4.09 -8.18
CA LEU A 127 -3.32 4.89 -7.41
C LEU A 127 -3.91 5.39 -6.08
N ALA A 128 -5.18 5.83 -6.10
CA ALA A 128 -5.87 6.27 -4.88
C ALA A 128 -6.03 5.12 -3.87
N LEU A 129 -6.36 3.91 -4.33
CA LEU A 129 -6.47 2.72 -3.47
C LEU A 129 -5.10 2.31 -2.89
N GLU A 130 -4.03 2.38 -3.67
CA GLU A 130 -2.67 2.10 -3.19
C GLU A 130 -2.24 3.10 -2.11
N GLU A 131 -2.49 4.39 -2.35
CA GLU A 131 -2.19 5.45 -1.39
C GLU A 131 -3.01 5.30 -0.11
N GLN A 132 -4.30 5.00 -0.22
CA GLN A 132 -5.15 4.72 0.95
C GLN A 132 -4.60 3.55 1.77
N LYS A 133 -4.18 2.46 1.14
CA LYS A 133 -3.58 1.31 1.81
C LYS A 133 -2.25 1.67 2.49
N ARG A 134 -1.45 2.53 1.86
CA ARG A 134 -0.20 3.04 2.45
C ARG A 134 -0.47 3.82 3.71
N LEU A 135 -1.38 4.82 3.62
CA LEU A 135 -1.76 5.68 4.76
C LEU A 135 -2.37 4.87 5.91
N ASN A 136 -3.23 3.89 5.61
CA ASN A 136 -3.79 3.01 6.63
C ASN A 136 -2.73 2.20 7.38
N ARG A 137 -1.71 1.70 6.67
CA ARG A 137 -0.58 0.99 7.31
C ARG A 137 0.24 1.92 8.21
N GLU A 138 0.51 3.15 7.76
CA GLU A 138 1.23 4.15 8.54
C GLU A 138 0.44 4.57 9.79
N LEU A 139 -0.87 4.79 9.64
CA LEU A 139 -1.77 5.10 10.76
C LEU A 139 -1.81 3.95 11.78
N GLN A 140 -1.96 2.72 11.33
CA GLN A 140 -1.97 1.56 12.21
C GLN A 140 -0.65 1.43 12.97
N ALA A 141 0.49 1.59 12.30
CA ALA A 141 1.79 1.57 12.93
C ALA A 141 1.97 2.70 13.96
N ALA A 142 1.41 3.90 13.71
CA ALA A 142 1.41 5.00 14.65
C ALA A 142 0.54 4.71 15.89
N LEU A 143 -0.67 4.17 15.68
CA LEU A 143 -1.56 3.76 16.76
C LEU A 143 -0.96 2.66 17.63
N ASP A 144 -0.28 1.68 17.04
CA ASP A 144 0.37 0.60 17.77
C ASP A 144 1.55 1.11 18.64
N ARG A 145 2.20 2.20 18.24
CA ARG A 145 3.21 2.87 19.07
C ARG A 145 2.58 3.56 20.29
N VAL A 146 1.41 4.17 20.12
CA VAL A 146 0.68 4.82 21.21
C VAL A 146 0.15 3.79 22.22
N LYS A 147 -0.43 2.69 21.73
CA LYS A 147 -1.02 1.62 22.57
C LYS A 147 -0.04 0.91 23.50
N LYS A 148 1.27 1.00 23.27
CA LYS A 148 2.27 0.37 24.15
C LYS A 148 2.25 0.89 25.60
N LEU A 149 1.55 2.00 25.87
CA LEU A 149 1.39 2.55 27.22
C LEU A 149 -0.05 2.47 27.75
N GLU A 150 -1.00 1.95 26.96
CA GLU A 150 -2.37 1.73 27.41
C GLU A 150 -2.48 0.35 28.04
N GLY A 151 -2.85 0.29 29.30
CA GLY A 151 -3.09 -0.96 30.01
C GLY A 151 -2.76 -0.87 31.51
N ILE A 152 -3.00 -1.97 32.21
CA ILE A 152 -2.62 -2.11 33.62
C ILE A 152 -1.17 -2.59 33.67
N ILE A 153 -0.28 -1.70 34.12
CA ILE A 153 1.12 -2.06 34.33
C ILE A 153 1.25 -2.76 35.70
N PRO A 154 1.64 -4.02 35.77
CA PRO A 154 1.81 -4.73 37.03
C PRO A 154 3.02 -4.19 37.78
N ILE A 155 2.77 -3.52 38.89
CA ILE A 155 3.80 -2.93 39.74
C ILE A 155 3.88 -3.64 41.09
N CYS A 156 5.09 -3.86 41.57
CA CYS A 156 5.31 -4.39 42.91
C CYS A 156 4.84 -3.41 43.99
N SER A 157 3.95 -3.83 44.86
CA SER A 157 3.42 -2.95 45.92
C SER A 157 4.49 -2.44 46.91
N SER A 158 5.57 -3.20 47.10
CA SER A 158 6.68 -2.86 47.99
C SER A 158 7.74 -1.99 47.32
N CYS A 159 8.45 -2.54 46.31
CA CYS A 159 9.63 -1.89 45.73
C CYS A 159 9.33 -1.09 44.44
N LYS A 160 8.06 -1.03 44.00
CA LYS A 160 7.58 -0.29 42.83
C LYS A 160 8.19 -0.69 41.48
N LYS A 161 8.90 -1.83 41.42
CA LYS A 161 9.37 -2.37 40.12
C LYS A 161 8.20 -2.81 39.27
N ILE A 162 8.32 -2.67 37.95
CA ILE A 162 7.35 -3.13 36.94
C ILE A 162 7.74 -4.53 36.49
N ARG A 163 6.75 -5.41 36.31
CA ARG A 163 6.93 -6.72 35.72
C ARG A 163 6.77 -6.62 34.19
N SER A 164 7.82 -6.93 33.44
CA SER A 164 7.76 -7.02 31.99
C SER A 164 6.90 -8.19 31.52
N ASP A 165 6.51 -8.20 30.24
CA ASP A 165 5.75 -9.30 29.63
C ASP A 165 6.52 -10.63 29.65
N GLU A 166 7.86 -10.57 29.71
CA GLU A 166 8.75 -11.73 29.85
C GLU A 166 8.89 -12.22 31.30
N GLY A 167 8.23 -11.54 32.24
CA GLY A 167 8.19 -11.93 33.67
C GLY A 167 9.30 -11.36 34.54
N TYR A 168 10.19 -10.52 34.02
CA TYR A 168 11.28 -9.89 34.78
C TYR A 168 10.83 -8.61 35.48
N TRP A 169 11.42 -8.30 36.64
CA TRP A 169 11.16 -7.09 37.41
C TRP A 169 12.22 -6.02 37.11
N THR A 170 11.80 -4.88 36.53
CA THR A 170 12.67 -3.75 36.21
C THR A 170 12.26 -2.47 36.91
N GLN A 171 13.16 -1.48 36.99
CA GLN A 171 12.85 -0.17 37.54
C GLN A 171 11.84 0.57 36.66
N VAL A 172 10.96 1.38 37.26
CA VAL A 172 9.93 2.15 36.54
C VAL A 172 10.55 3.07 35.48
N GLU A 173 11.62 3.77 35.84
CA GLU A 173 12.31 4.70 34.98
C GLU A 173 12.88 4.01 33.74
N ARG A 174 13.49 2.83 33.94
CA ARG A 174 14.05 2.03 32.86
C ARG A 174 12.97 1.53 31.92
N TYR A 175 11.88 0.97 32.49
CA TYR A 175 10.74 0.48 31.69
C TYR A 175 10.14 1.60 30.83
N ILE A 176 9.90 2.78 31.43
CA ILE A 176 9.33 3.91 30.69
C ILE A 176 10.31 4.42 29.61
N SER A 177 11.61 4.55 29.94
CA SER A 177 12.60 4.99 28.94
C SER A 177 12.71 4.05 27.75
N GLU A 178 12.67 2.73 27.98
CA GLU A 178 12.74 1.70 26.92
C GLU A 178 11.47 1.69 26.02
N HIS A 179 10.31 2.06 26.60
CA HIS A 179 9.03 2.00 25.87
C HIS A 179 8.53 3.34 25.31
N THR A 180 9.09 4.47 25.76
CA THR A 180 8.60 5.80 25.36
C THR A 180 9.66 6.74 24.80
N GLY A 181 10.94 6.41 24.97
CA GLY A 181 12.04 7.32 24.63
C GLY A 181 12.18 8.54 25.57
N VAL A 182 11.42 8.59 26.67
CA VAL A 182 11.53 9.62 27.70
C VAL A 182 12.79 9.40 28.52
N MET A 183 13.54 10.46 28.80
CA MET A 183 14.70 10.44 29.71
C MET A 183 14.29 11.03 31.07
N PHE A 184 14.78 10.43 32.17
CA PHE A 184 14.55 10.91 33.50
C PHE A 184 15.75 11.70 33.98
N SER A 185 15.52 12.90 34.55
CA SER A 185 16.49 13.63 35.38
C SER A 185 16.23 13.31 36.85
N HIS A 186 17.28 13.13 37.63
CA HIS A 186 17.17 12.80 39.04
C HIS A 186 17.39 14.07 39.90
N SER A 187 16.43 14.34 40.77
CA SER A 187 16.52 15.38 41.78
C SER A 187 15.80 14.92 43.07
N LEU A 188 16.06 15.59 44.17
CA LEU A 188 15.34 15.34 45.41
C LEU A 188 14.17 16.31 45.54
N CYS A 189 12.98 15.80 45.86
CA CYS A 189 11.88 16.66 46.25
C CYS A 189 12.16 17.24 47.65
N PRO A 190 11.51 18.34 48.03
CA PRO A 190 11.74 19.00 49.33
C PRO A 190 11.59 18.05 50.54
N ASP A 191 10.59 17.18 50.50
CA ASP A 191 10.34 16.21 51.60
C ASP A 191 11.44 15.14 51.71
N CYS A 192 12.02 14.73 50.60
CA CYS A 192 13.14 13.80 50.62
C CYS A 192 14.46 14.49 50.98
N ALA A 193 14.66 15.70 50.51
CA ALA A 193 15.81 16.50 50.86
C ALA A 193 15.87 16.79 52.38
N SER A 194 14.75 17.18 53.01
CA SER A 194 14.67 17.42 54.45
C SER A 194 14.87 16.18 55.32
N LYS A 195 14.58 14.98 54.79
CA LYS A 195 14.82 13.70 55.47
C LYS A 195 16.26 13.21 55.35
N LEU A 196 16.91 13.50 54.24
CA LEU A 196 18.28 13.04 53.95
C LEU A 196 19.33 14.01 54.46
N PHE A 197 19.00 15.30 54.51
CA PHE A 197 19.90 16.36 54.99
C PHE A 197 19.28 17.03 56.21
N PRO A 198 19.89 16.94 57.38
CA PRO A 198 19.47 17.68 58.57
C PRO A 198 19.44 19.17 58.29
N LYS A 199 18.55 19.92 58.98
CA LYS A 199 18.36 21.37 58.77
C LYS A 199 19.65 22.19 58.90
N ASP A 200 20.60 21.70 59.63
CA ASP A 200 21.88 22.37 59.92
C ASP A 200 22.78 22.46 58.67
N VAL A 201 22.54 21.67 57.59
CA VAL A 201 23.34 21.68 56.35
C VAL A 201 22.73 22.55 55.28
N LEU A 202 21.44 22.90 55.35
CA LEU A 202 20.73 23.65 54.31
C LEU A 202 20.85 25.17 54.48
N ASP A 203 21.27 25.67 55.64
CA ASP A 203 21.42 27.14 55.91
C ASP A 203 22.78 27.70 55.41
N GLU A 204 23.77 26.88 55.09
CA GLU A 204 25.11 27.37 54.66
C GLU A 204 25.19 27.69 53.14
N THR A 205 24.18 27.36 52.32
CA THR A 205 24.21 27.60 50.87
C THR A 205 23.40 28.79 50.39
N SER A 206 22.90 29.63 51.31
CA SER A 206 22.14 30.87 51.01
C SER A 206 22.92 32.12 51.43
N LYS A 207 24.22 32.22 51.04
CA LYS A 207 24.93 33.49 51.07
C LYS A 207 25.62 33.76 49.78
#